data_017c10cf867e461eb7fc83e5496e18ee
#
_entry.id   017c10cf867e461eb7fc83e5496e18ee
#
_cell.length_a   1.000
_cell.length_b   1.000
_cell.length_c   1.000
_cell.angle_alpha   90.00
_cell.angle_beta   90.00
_cell.angle_gamma   90.00
#
_symmetry.space_group_name_H-M   'P 1'
#
loop_
_entity.id
_entity.type
_entity.pdbx_description
1 polymer ?
#
loop_
_entity_poly.entity_id
_entity_poly.type
_entity_poly.pdbx_seq_one_letter_code
_entity_poly.pdbx_strand_id
1 'polypeptide(L)'
;MIQWTPYAFVRITLFYVTGVLVGKSWALDPVLVWPLVVLVVVAYIVLATTKRKRVSGVISGTLGLASILLLGCASGGRTMVLPADHISHYADSITHFAGVVTSYPSRSSRTWKVVLDVRSVRVRKAWKGASGKVMLYLDLDAYPSPFTYGDVLFITGGPRGVPGPANPEAFDYRRFLALRHIHHQHYVGGNNDAVRIGNDPPSPIMARAIAAREKAVEVFRRYV
;
A
#
# COMPACT_ATOMS: atom_id res chain seq x y z
N MET A 1 40.52 1.19 16.98
CA MET A 1 39.42 0.19 16.93
C MET A 1 38.12 0.91 17.15
N ILE A 2 37.19 0.84 16.21
CA ILE A 2 35.86 1.44 16.36
C ILE A 2 35.08 0.62 17.40
N GLN A 3 34.73 1.22 18.51
CA GLN A 3 33.88 0.59 19.52
C GLN A 3 32.44 0.58 18.99
N TRP A 4 31.96 -0.56 18.51
CA TRP A 4 30.63 -0.74 17.91
C TRP A 4 29.50 -0.83 18.92
N THR A 5 29.80 -0.96 20.20
CA THR A 5 28.80 -1.10 21.28
C THR A 5 27.79 0.06 21.36
N PRO A 6 28.18 1.34 21.19
CA PRO A 6 27.22 2.45 21.24
C PRO A 6 26.33 2.56 19.98
N TYR A 7 26.62 1.80 18.93
CA TYR A 7 25.90 1.89 17.64
C TYR A 7 25.00 0.70 17.36
N ALA A 8 24.31 0.19 18.39
CA ALA A 8 23.39 -0.95 18.25
C ALA A 8 22.30 -0.70 17.17
N PHE A 9 21.75 0.51 17.13
CA PHE A 9 20.75 0.91 16.15
C PHE A 9 21.25 0.85 14.71
N VAL A 10 22.49 1.27 14.46
CA VAL A 10 23.11 1.23 13.12
C VAL A 10 23.21 -0.21 12.62
N ARG A 11 23.61 -1.15 13.49
CA ARG A 11 23.67 -2.57 13.13
C ARG A 11 22.30 -3.12 12.78
N ILE A 12 21.30 -2.88 13.63
CA ILE A 12 19.92 -3.32 13.43
C ILE A 12 19.39 -2.80 12.08
N THR A 13 19.54 -1.50 11.84
CA THR A 13 19.09 -0.86 10.60
C THR A 13 19.80 -1.43 9.39
N LEU A 14 21.12 -1.60 9.47
CA LEU A 14 21.91 -2.11 8.35
C LEU A 14 21.52 -3.55 7.98
N PHE A 15 21.35 -4.44 8.96
CA PHE A 15 20.91 -5.81 8.72
C PHE A 15 19.47 -5.85 8.19
N TYR A 16 18.56 -5.03 8.70
CA TYR A 16 17.18 -4.96 8.22
C TYR A 16 17.13 -4.46 6.77
N VAL A 17 17.80 -3.35 6.45
CA VAL A 17 17.85 -2.80 5.09
C VAL A 17 18.48 -3.80 4.10
N THR A 18 19.59 -4.44 4.51
CA THR A 18 20.20 -5.50 3.69
C THR A 18 19.21 -6.63 3.42
N GLY A 19 18.48 -7.08 4.45
CA GLY A 19 17.43 -8.08 4.30
C GLY A 19 16.35 -7.66 3.31
N VAL A 20 15.84 -6.42 3.40
CA VAL A 20 14.84 -5.87 2.46
C VAL A 20 15.37 -5.87 1.02
N LEU A 21 16.61 -5.46 0.82
CA LEU A 21 17.24 -5.43 -0.51
C LEU A 21 17.39 -6.85 -1.08
N VAL A 22 17.86 -7.81 -0.26
CA VAL A 22 17.98 -9.21 -0.66
C VAL A 22 16.62 -9.82 -0.98
N GLY A 23 15.61 -9.64 -0.11
CA GLY A 23 14.26 -10.14 -0.33
C GLY A 23 13.64 -9.61 -1.62
N LYS A 24 13.89 -8.34 -1.94
CA LYS A 24 13.43 -7.70 -3.18
C LYS A 24 14.18 -8.20 -4.41
N SER A 25 15.51 -8.35 -4.34
CA SER A 25 16.34 -8.73 -5.49
C SER A 25 16.13 -10.19 -5.90
N TRP A 26 15.90 -11.08 -4.94
CA TRP A 26 15.73 -12.51 -5.19
C TRP A 26 14.27 -12.94 -5.26
N ALA A 27 13.33 -12.00 -5.17
CA ALA A 27 11.88 -12.25 -5.20
C ALA A 27 11.46 -13.43 -4.30
N LEU A 28 12.02 -13.48 -3.09
CA LEU A 28 11.82 -14.60 -2.17
C LEU A 28 10.32 -14.72 -1.81
N ASP A 29 9.81 -15.95 -1.95
CA ASP A 29 8.42 -16.22 -1.57
C ASP A 29 8.24 -16.06 -0.06
N PRO A 30 7.38 -15.15 0.41
CA PRO A 30 7.11 -14.96 1.83
C PRO A 30 6.69 -16.24 2.54
N VAL A 31 5.98 -17.14 1.87
CA VAL A 31 5.49 -18.42 2.43
C VAL A 31 6.68 -19.29 2.87
N LEU A 32 7.79 -19.27 2.15
CA LEU A 32 9.00 -20.01 2.49
C LEU A 32 9.85 -19.30 3.54
N VAL A 33 9.86 -17.97 3.54
CA VAL A 33 10.72 -17.19 4.45
C VAL A 33 10.12 -17.12 5.86
N TRP A 34 8.78 -17.03 6.02
CA TRP A 34 8.15 -16.90 7.33
C TRP A 34 8.41 -18.05 8.31
N PRO A 35 8.36 -19.34 7.91
CA PRO A 35 8.71 -20.44 8.81
C PRO A 35 10.15 -20.34 9.31
N LEU A 36 11.09 -19.92 8.45
CA LEU A 36 12.48 -19.73 8.82
C LEU A 36 12.66 -18.57 9.82
N VAL A 37 11.94 -17.46 9.61
CA VAL A 37 11.89 -16.34 10.57
C VAL A 37 11.43 -16.83 11.95
N VAL A 38 10.32 -17.55 11.98
CA VAL A 38 9.75 -18.07 13.23
C VAL A 38 10.74 -19.02 13.93
N LEU A 39 11.35 -19.92 13.17
CA LEU A 39 12.36 -20.86 13.70
C LEU A 39 13.52 -20.13 14.36
N VAL A 40 14.12 -19.15 13.67
CA VAL A 40 15.28 -18.41 14.18
C VAL A 40 14.91 -17.52 15.37
N VAL A 41 13.73 -16.88 15.37
CA VAL A 41 13.25 -16.07 16.47
C VAL A 41 12.97 -16.96 17.71
N VAL A 42 12.34 -18.12 17.53
CA VAL A 42 12.11 -19.07 18.63
C VAL A 42 13.43 -19.57 19.19
N ALA A 43 14.38 -19.96 18.33
CA ALA A 43 15.72 -20.37 18.76
C ALA A 43 16.42 -19.26 19.55
N TYR A 44 16.32 -18.01 19.10
CA TYR A 44 16.86 -16.85 19.84
C TYR A 44 16.23 -16.71 21.22
N ILE A 45 14.89 -16.77 21.31
CA ILE A 45 14.17 -16.63 22.59
C ILE A 45 14.56 -17.77 23.54
N VAL A 46 14.59 -19.01 23.06
CA VAL A 46 14.97 -20.18 23.88
C VAL A 46 16.40 -20.03 24.41
N LEU A 47 17.34 -19.61 23.58
CA LEU A 47 18.73 -19.37 24.00
C LEU A 47 18.86 -18.18 24.96
N ALA A 48 18.09 -17.11 24.76
CA ALA A 48 18.10 -15.94 25.62
C ALA A 48 17.48 -16.19 27.00
N THR A 49 16.46 -17.05 27.09
CA THR A 49 15.78 -17.41 28.33
C THR A 49 16.47 -18.53 29.12
N THR A 50 17.22 -19.38 28.42
CA THR A 50 17.93 -20.50 29.06
C THR A 50 19.13 -19.96 29.84
N LYS A 51 19.10 -20.01 31.16
CA LYS A 51 20.17 -19.55 32.11
C LYS A 51 21.49 -20.33 31.98
N ARG A 52 21.76 -20.99 30.91
CA ARG A 52 23.04 -21.68 30.68
C ARG A 52 24.15 -20.64 30.49
N LYS A 53 24.95 -20.44 31.54
CA LYS A 53 26.12 -19.52 31.64
C LYS A 53 27.19 -19.65 30.52
N ARG A 54 27.01 -20.50 29.52
CA ARG A 54 27.96 -20.78 28.46
C ARG A 54 27.53 -20.40 27.04
N VAL A 55 26.33 -19.86 26.83
CA VAL A 55 26.01 -19.34 25.50
C VAL A 55 26.73 -18.01 25.36
N SER A 56 27.78 -18.00 24.56
CA SER A 56 28.56 -16.79 24.28
C SER A 56 27.62 -15.68 23.83
N GLY A 57 27.74 -14.46 24.39
CA GLY A 57 26.98 -13.28 23.94
C GLY A 57 27.12 -13.02 22.44
N VAL A 58 28.15 -13.56 21.79
CA VAL A 58 28.33 -13.55 20.35
C VAL A 58 27.26 -14.38 19.66
N ILE A 59 26.93 -15.59 20.15
CA ILE A 59 25.92 -16.46 19.52
C ILE A 59 24.53 -15.85 19.62
N SER A 60 24.17 -15.30 20.77
CA SER A 60 22.87 -14.62 20.91
C SER A 60 22.78 -13.34 20.08
N GLY A 61 23.88 -12.57 19.99
CA GLY A 61 23.96 -11.39 19.16
C GLY A 61 23.84 -11.70 17.64
N THR A 62 24.52 -12.72 17.16
CA THR A 62 24.45 -13.15 15.75
C THR A 62 23.06 -13.69 15.39
N LEU A 63 22.41 -14.48 16.26
CA LEU A 63 21.05 -14.95 16.06
C LEU A 63 20.04 -13.79 16.03
N GLY A 64 20.19 -12.80 16.90
CA GLY A 64 19.37 -11.61 16.88
C GLY A 64 19.49 -10.83 15.57
N LEU A 65 20.70 -10.60 15.09
CA LEU A 65 20.93 -9.92 13.81
C LEU A 65 20.43 -10.75 12.61
N ALA A 66 20.58 -12.07 12.64
CA ALA A 66 20.03 -12.96 11.63
C ALA A 66 18.49 -12.91 11.59
N SER A 67 17.84 -12.84 12.75
CA SER A 67 16.37 -12.67 12.84
C SER A 67 15.91 -11.35 12.17
N ILE A 68 16.65 -10.26 12.41
CA ILE A 68 16.35 -8.96 11.83
C ILE A 68 16.55 -8.95 10.31
N LEU A 69 17.61 -9.59 9.82
CA LEU A 69 17.87 -9.76 8.39
C LEU A 69 16.75 -10.55 7.72
N LEU A 70 16.35 -11.68 8.29
CA LEU A 70 15.25 -12.50 7.77
C LEU A 70 13.91 -11.77 7.79
N LEU A 71 13.63 -10.99 8.83
CA LEU A 71 12.45 -10.11 8.86
C LEU A 71 12.48 -9.08 7.72
N GLY A 72 13.65 -8.52 7.43
CA GLY A 72 13.86 -7.67 6.26
C GLY A 72 13.56 -8.40 4.95
N CYS A 73 14.08 -9.61 4.76
CA CYS A 73 13.81 -10.43 3.57
C CYS A 73 12.31 -10.70 3.40
N ALA A 74 11.62 -11.11 4.47
CA ALA A 74 10.18 -11.36 4.46
C ALA A 74 9.36 -10.09 4.12
N SER A 75 9.83 -8.92 4.54
CA SER A 75 9.19 -7.64 4.24
C SER A 75 9.41 -7.21 2.79
N GLY A 76 10.61 -7.45 2.24
CA GLY A 76 10.97 -7.06 0.87
C GLY A 76 10.24 -7.87 -0.21
N GLY A 77 9.94 -9.15 0.05
CA GLY A 77 9.27 -10.05 -0.91
C GLY A 77 7.78 -9.77 -1.12
N ARG A 78 7.14 -9.03 -0.23
CA ARG A 78 5.67 -8.81 -0.25
C ARG A 78 5.13 -7.91 -1.37
N THR A 79 5.96 -7.27 -2.14
CA THR A 79 5.55 -6.14 -3.00
C THR A 79 5.16 -6.51 -4.42
N MET A 80 5.23 -7.77 -4.86
CA MET A 80 5.07 -8.07 -6.29
C MET A 80 4.02 -9.12 -6.68
N VAL A 81 3.43 -9.84 -5.74
CA VAL A 81 2.41 -10.83 -6.12
C VAL A 81 1.03 -10.18 -6.05
N LEU A 82 0.46 -9.91 -7.22
CA LEU A 82 -0.93 -9.45 -7.32
C LEU A 82 -1.86 -10.63 -7.01
N PRO A 83 -2.93 -10.43 -6.21
CA PRO A 83 -3.95 -11.45 -5.96
C PRO A 83 -4.56 -11.99 -7.26
N ALA A 84 -5.03 -13.23 -7.25
CA ALA A 84 -5.64 -13.84 -8.42
C ALA A 84 -6.91 -13.13 -8.92
N ASP A 85 -7.60 -12.43 -8.02
CA ASP A 85 -8.78 -11.60 -8.28
C ASP A 85 -8.46 -10.14 -8.60
N HIS A 86 -7.15 -9.81 -8.79
CA HIS A 86 -6.75 -8.42 -9.01
C HIS A 86 -7.31 -7.87 -10.32
N ILE A 87 -7.76 -6.61 -10.28
CA ILE A 87 -8.36 -5.88 -11.40
C ILE A 87 -7.51 -5.91 -12.69
N SER A 88 -6.18 -6.04 -12.58
CA SER A 88 -5.28 -6.15 -13.73
C SER A 88 -5.60 -7.30 -14.66
N HIS A 89 -6.20 -8.38 -14.15
CA HIS A 89 -6.56 -9.55 -14.98
C HIS A 89 -7.79 -9.30 -15.84
N TYR A 90 -8.54 -8.22 -15.58
CA TYR A 90 -9.80 -7.89 -16.25
C TYR A 90 -9.77 -6.54 -16.96
N ALA A 91 -8.69 -5.75 -16.84
CA ALA A 91 -8.63 -4.31 -17.18
C ALA A 91 -9.22 -3.97 -18.55
N ASP A 92 -8.91 -4.75 -19.59
CA ASP A 92 -9.34 -4.49 -20.97
C ASP A 92 -10.81 -4.85 -21.25
N SER A 93 -11.47 -5.56 -20.33
CA SER A 93 -12.84 -6.05 -20.50
C SER A 93 -13.85 -5.45 -19.52
N ILE A 94 -13.38 -4.54 -18.67
CA ILE A 94 -14.22 -3.88 -17.66
C ILE A 94 -15.04 -2.78 -18.32
N THR A 95 -16.35 -2.82 -18.12
CA THR A 95 -17.29 -1.77 -18.54
C THR A 95 -17.75 -0.88 -17.40
N HIS A 96 -17.83 -1.44 -16.21
CA HIS A 96 -18.20 -0.72 -14.97
C HIS A 96 -17.44 -1.34 -13.81
N PHE A 97 -17.23 -0.58 -12.76
CA PHE A 97 -16.66 -1.09 -11.53
C PHE A 97 -17.20 -0.34 -10.33
N ALA A 98 -17.19 -1.00 -9.18
CA ALA A 98 -17.63 -0.41 -7.92
C ALA A 98 -16.57 -0.64 -6.84
N GLY A 99 -16.47 0.32 -5.93
CA GLY A 99 -15.49 0.26 -4.84
C GLY A 99 -15.71 1.35 -3.82
N VAL A 100 -14.81 1.42 -2.86
CA VAL A 100 -14.86 2.35 -1.74
C VAL A 100 -13.71 3.36 -1.82
N VAL A 101 -14.00 4.62 -1.56
CA VAL A 101 -12.97 5.67 -1.47
C VAL A 101 -12.14 5.46 -0.21
N THR A 102 -10.84 5.24 -0.38
CA THR A 102 -9.90 4.94 0.73
C THR A 102 -8.87 6.03 0.97
N SER A 103 -8.94 7.14 0.25
CA SER A 103 -8.04 8.28 0.43
C SER A 103 -8.79 9.55 0.75
N TYR A 104 -8.07 10.49 1.37
CA TYR A 104 -8.54 11.88 1.41
C TYR A 104 -8.48 12.48 -0.02
N PRO A 105 -9.53 13.21 -0.46
CA PRO A 105 -9.53 13.84 -1.77
C PRO A 105 -8.45 14.92 -1.85
N SER A 106 -7.68 14.88 -2.93
CA SER A 106 -6.63 15.85 -3.21
C SER A 106 -7.00 16.65 -4.45
N ARG A 107 -7.04 17.97 -4.31
CA ARG A 107 -7.32 18.88 -5.43
C ARG A 107 -6.06 19.07 -6.27
N SER A 108 -6.21 18.92 -7.57
CA SER A 108 -5.24 19.30 -8.60
C SER A 108 -5.79 20.50 -9.38
N SER A 109 -5.10 20.96 -10.42
CA SER A 109 -5.52 22.14 -11.20
C SER A 109 -6.93 22.04 -11.80
N ARG A 110 -7.30 20.87 -12.31
CA ARG A 110 -8.58 20.63 -13.00
C ARG A 110 -9.34 19.42 -12.49
N THR A 111 -8.79 18.68 -11.53
CA THR A 111 -9.39 17.42 -11.09
C THR A 111 -9.26 17.22 -9.59
N TRP A 112 -10.24 16.51 -9.01
CA TRP A 112 -10.04 15.83 -7.74
C TRP A 112 -9.37 14.49 -7.97
N LYS A 113 -8.41 14.14 -7.11
CA LYS A 113 -7.76 12.83 -7.08
C LYS A 113 -8.24 12.08 -5.86
N VAL A 114 -8.81 10.91 -6.05
CA VAL A 114 -9.20 10.00 -4.98
C VAL A 114 -8.75 8.58 -5.31
N VAL A 115 -8.43 7.78 -4.29
CA VAL A 115 -8.10 6.36 -4.47
C VAL A 115 -9.33 5.54 -4.15
N LEU A 116 -9.77 4.74 -5.10
CA LEU A 116 -10.86 3.78 -4.97
C LEU A 116 -10.28 2.38 -4.75
N ASP A 117 -10.71 1.71 -3.69
CA ASP A 117 -10.47 0.29 -3.46
C ASP A 117 -11.59 -0.51 -4.10
N VAL A 118 -11.27 -1.22 -5.17
CA VAL A 118 -12.25 -1.93 -6.01
C VAL A 118 -12.75 -3.16 -5.28
N ARG A 119 -14.06 -3.37 -5.27
CA ARG A 119 -14.72 -4.55 -4.70
C ARG A 119 -15.36 -5.44 -5.76
N SER A 120 -15.80 -4.85 -6.86
CA SER A 120 -16.44 -5.59 -7.95
C SER A 120 -16.24 -4.89 -9.29
N VAL A 121 -16.18 -5.70 -10.34
CA VAL A 121 -16.06 -5.25 -11.73
C VAL A 121 -17.12 -5.93 -12.59
N ARG A 122 -17.63 -5.23 -13.59
CA ARG A 122 -18.53 -5.78 -14.60
C ARG A 122 -17.73 -6.10 -15.84
N VAL A 123 -17.56 -7.40 -16.08
CA VAL A 123 -16.89 -7.94 -17.25
C VAL A 123 -17.93 -8.52 -18.19
N ARG A 124 -18.01 -8.00 -19.42
CA ARG A 124 -19.08 -8.32 -20.36
C ARG A 124 -20.46 -7.98 -19.77
N LYS A 125 -21.25 -8.96 -19.33
CA LYS A 125 -22.59 -8.77 -18.73
C LYS A 125 -22.68 -9.25 -17.28
N ALA A 126 -21.60 -9.78 -16.70
CA ALA A 126 -21.59 -10.36 -15.36
C ALA A 126 -20.75 -9.53 -14.38
N TRP A 127 -21.23 -9.40 -13.15
CA TRP A 127 -20.47 -8.86 -12.06
C TRP A 127 -19.57 -9.93 -11.45
N LYS A 128 -18.33 -9.56 -11.17
CA LYS A 128 -17.34 -10.42 -10.49
C LYS A 128 -16.71 -9.65 -9.34
N GLY A 129 -16.42 -10.33 -8.24
CA GLY A 129 -15.56 -9.79 -7.20
C GLY A 129 -14.16 -9.52 -7.77
N ALA A 130 -13.60 -8.38 -7.44
CA ALA A 130 -12.24 -8.03 -7.83
C ALA A 130 -11.60 -7.19 -6.74
N SER A 131 -10.28 -7.30 -6.63
CA SER A 131 -9.47 -6.53 -5.70
C SER A 131 -8.53 -5.58 -6.45
N GLY A 132 -8.04 -4.55 -5.76
CA GLY A 132 -7.05 -3.63 -6.28
C GLY A 132 -7.47 -2.18 -6.16
N LYS A 133 -6.50 -1.27 -6.33
CA LYS A 133 -6.71 0.17 -6.18
C LYS A 133 -6.65 0.88 -7.52
N VAL A 134 -7.57 1.80 -7.71
CA VAL A 134 -7.65 2.66 -8.89
C VAL A 134 -7.55 4.12 -8.45
N MET A 135 -6.68 4.90 -9.12
CA MET A 135 -6.64 6.34 -8.98
C MET A 135 -7.75 6.95 -9.85
N LEU A 136 -8.72 7.60 -9.23
CA LEU A 136 -9.77 8.35 -9.93
C LEU A 136 -9.36 9.81 -10.06
N TYR A 137 -9.57 10.35 -11.25
CA TYR A 137 -9.48 11.77 -11.58
C TYR A 137 -10.88 12.26 -11.94
N LEU A 138 -11.49 13.03 -11.06
CA LEU A 138 -12.83 13.57 -11.24
C LEU A 138 -12.72 15.02 -11.72
N ASP A 139 -13.35 15.35 -12.81
CA ASP A 139 -13.37 16.71 -13.34
C ASP A 139 -14.04 17.66 -12.34
N LEU A 140 -13.45 18.85 -12.11
CA LEU A 140 -13.96 19.83 -11.15
C LEU A 140 -15.29 20.45 -11.59
N ASP A 141 -15.52 20.57 -12.90
CA ASP A 141 -16.74 21.16 -13.46
C ASP A 141 -17.92 20.18 -13.32
N ALA A 142 -17.65 18.87 -13.50
CA ALA A 142 -18.65 17.83 -13.34
C ALA A 142 -18.88 17.44 -11.87
N TYR A 143 -17.85 17.55 -11.05
CA TYR A 143 -17.87 17.18 -9.62
C TYR A 143 -17.33 18.32 -8.76
N PRO A 144 -18.11 19.39 -8.51
CA PRO A 144 -17.66 20.54 -7.71
C PRO A 144 -17.32 20.18 -6.27
N SER A 145 -17.94 19.13 -5.72
CA SER A 145 -17.63 18.58 -4.41
C SER A 145 -16.99 17.21 -4.54
N PRO A 146 -15.86 16.94 -3.86
CA PRO A 146 -15.20 15.65 -3.93
C PRO A 146 -15.98 14.58 -3.18
N PHE A 147 -15.82 13.31 -3.61
CA PHE A 147 -16.20 12.17 -2.80
C PHE A 147 -15.26 12.02 -1.60
N THR A 148 -15.82 11.59 -0.48
CA THR A 148 -15.13 11.50 0.80
C THR A 148 -14.75 10.06 1.15
N TYR A 149 -13.87 9.89 2.15
CA TYR A 149 -13.47 8.57 2.64
C TYR A 149 -14.69 7.75 3.08
N GLY A 150 -14.77 6.51 2.62
CA GLY A 150 -15.87 5.60 2.89
C GLY A 150 -17.01 5.66 1.88
N ASP A 151 -17.05 6.65 0.98
CA ASP A 151 -18.07 6.66 -0.06
C ASP A 151 -17.94 5.46 -0.97
N VAL A 152 -19.02 4.74 -1.17
CA VAL A 152 -19.11 3.63 -2.14
C VAL A 152 -19.54 4.20 -3.47
N LEU A 153 -18.69 4.03 -4.47
CA LEU A 153 -18.91 4.58 -5.81
C LEU A 153 -19.18 3.48 -6.83
N PHE A 154 -20.11 3.78 -7.72
CA PHE A 154 -20.32 3.07 -8.97
C PHE A 154 -19.74 3.92 -10.10
N ILE A 155 -18.82 3.33 -10.88
CA ILE A 155 -18.09 4.03 -11.93
C ILE A 155 -18.40 3.39 -13.28
N THR A 156 -18.75 4.22 -14.25
CA THR A 156 -18.93 3.84 -15.64
C THR A 156 -17.62 3.93 -16.39
N GLY A 157 -17.26 2.92 -17.16
CA GLY A 157 -16.02 2.83 -17.92
C GLY A 157 -15.04 1.81 -17.36
N GLY A 158 -13.94 1.61 -18.07
CA GLY A 158 -12.86 0.71 -17.68
C GLY A 158 -11.62 1.48 -17.20
N PRO A 159 -10.99 1.08 -16.10
CA PRO A 159 -9.74 1.68 -15.67
C PRO A 159 -8.60 1.29 -16.62
N ARG A 160 -7.67 2.20 -16.84
CA ARG A 160 -6.49 2.00 -17.69
C ARG A 160 -5.24 1.89 -16.83
N GLY A 161 -4.24 1.17 -17.32
CA GLY A 161 -2.94 1.13 -16.67
C GLY A 161 -2.33 2.54 -16.57
N VAL A 162 -1.61 2.81 -15.49
CA VAL A 162 -0.88 4.08 -15.34
C VAL A 162 0.25 4.12 -16.37
N PRO A 163 0.34 5.16 -17.22
CA PRO A 163 1.41 5.27 -18.22
C PRO A 163 2.77 5.46 -17.56
N GLY A 164 3.81 4.96 -18.20
CA GLY A 164 5.19 5.23 -17.80
C GLY A 164 5.59 6.68 -18.07
N PRO A 165 6.78 7.09 -17.64
CA PRO A 165 7.29 8.41 -17.90
C PRO A 165 7.47 8.63 -19.41
N ALA A 166 7.11 9.82 -19.90
CA ALA A 166 7.25 10.19 -21.32
C ALA A 166 8.73 10.40 -21.70
N ASN A 167 9.56 10.83 -20.74
CA ASN A 167 10.99 11.04 -20.94
C ASN A 167 11.79 10.13 -20.01
N PRO A 168 12.97 9.61 -20.43
CA PRO A 168 13.79 8.69 -19.64
C PRO A 168 14.18 9.23 -18.26
N GLU A 169 14.41 10.52 -18.12
CA GLU A 169 14.83 11.17 -16.87
C GLU A 169 13.65 11.78 -16.08
N ALA A 170 12.42 11.66 -16.59
CA ALA A 170 11.25 12.17 -15.89
C ALA A 170 10.91 11.30 -14.66
N PHE A 171 10.28 11.92 -13.67
CA PHE A 171 9.80 11.21 -12.50
C PHE A 171 8.84 10.08 -12.90
N ASP A 172 9.17 8.85 -12.52
CA ASP A 172 8.33 7.67 -12.79
C ASP A 172 7.12 7.62 -11.85
N TYR A 173 6.05 8.29 -12.28
CA TYR A 173 4.79 8.31 -11.55
C TYR A 173 4.13 6.93 -11.45
N ARG A 174 4.28 6.08 -12.47
CA ARG A 174 3.79 4.70 -12.47
C ARG A 174 4.44 3.90 -11.34
N ARG A 175 5.77 3.98 -11.21
CA ARG A 175 6.52 3.32 -10.15
C ARG A 175 6.14 3.85 -8.76
N PHE A 176 5.95 5.17 -8.64
CA PHE A 176 5.50 5.81 -7.41
C PHE A 176 4.12 5.30 -6.97
N LEU A 177 3.17 5.19 -7.88
CA LEU A 177 1.84 4.66 -7.59
C LEU A 177 1.86 3.15 -7.32
N ALA A 178 2.68 2.38 -8.05
CA ALA A 178 2.84 0.95 -7.84
C ALA A 178 3.33 0.61 -6.41
N LEU A 179 4.22 1.42 -5.83
CA LEU A 179 4.64 1.30 -4.42
C LEU A 179 3.48 1.49 -3.42
N ARG A 180 2.38 2.09 -3.86
CA ARG A 180 1.12 2.25 -3.09
C ARG A 180 0.06 1.23 -3.49
N HIS A 181 0.43 0.21 -4.27
CA HIS A 181 -0.46 -0.79 -4.85
C HIS A 181 -1.53 -0.19 -5.78
N ILE A 182 -1.24 0.93 -6.45
CA ILE A 182 -2.13 1.57 -7.42
C ILE A 182 -1.51 1.35 -8.80
N HIS A 183 -2.11 0.47 -9.59
CA HIS A 183 -1.63 0.11 -10.93
C HIS A 183 -2.50 0.68 -12.06
N HIS A 184 -3.70 1.15 -11.73
CA HIS A 184 -4.68 1.63 -12.67
C HIS A 184 -5.15 3.03 -12.32
N GLN A 185 -5.58 3.75 -13.34
CA GLN A 185 -6.19 5.06 -13.24
C GLN A 185 -7.45 5.15 -14.10
N HIS A 186 -8.37 6.01 -13.74
CA HIS A 186 -9.57 6.28 -14.50
C HIS A 186 -9.94 7.76 -14.43
N TYR A 187 -10.29 8.35 -15.58
CA TYR A 187 -10.75 9.73 -15.68
C TYR A 187 -12.27 9.75 -15.80
N VAL A 188 -12.89 10.49 -14.93
CA VAL A 188 -14.35 10.66 -14.84
C VAL A 188 -14.66 12.10 -15.25
N GLY A 189 -15.17 12.24 -16.48
CA GLY A 189 -15.47 13.57 -17.06
C GLY A 189 -16.95 13.87 -17.18
N GLY A 190 -17.81 12.84 -17.20
CA GLY A 190 -19.26 13.03 -17.32
C GLY A 190 -19.97 13.13 -15.97
N ASN A 191 -21.03 13.94 -15.91
CA ASN A 191 -21.78 14.20 -14.67
C ASN A 191 -22.38 12.96 -13.98
N ASN A 192 -22.50 11.82 -14.69
CA ASN A 192 -23.08 10.58 -14.15
C ASN A 192 -22.15 9.37 -14.28
N ASP A 193 -20.89 9.59 -14.63
CA ASP A 193 -19.93 8.51 -14.79
C ASP A 193 -19.44 7.96 -13.43
N ALA A 194 -19.57 8.74 -12.37
CA ALA A 194 -19.35 8.32 -10.99
C ALA A 194 -20.57 8.64 -10.14
N VAL A 195 -21.20 7.65 -9.56
CA VAL A 195 -22.38 7.79 -8.71
C VAL A 195 -22.09 7.21 -7.33
N ARG A 196 -22.39 7.99 -6.29
CA ARG A 196 -22.34 7.50 -4.92
C ARG A 196 -23.56 6.63 -4.64
N ILE A 197 -23.33 5.37 -4.28
CA ILE A 197 -24.37 4.39 -3.98
C ILE A 197 -24.48 4.03 -2.49
N GLY A 198 -23.54 4.49 -1.67
CA GLY A 198 -23.53 4.24 -0.23
C GLY A 198 -22.33 4.83 0.48
N ASN A 199 -22.20 4.50 1.75
CA ASN A 199 -21.02 4.82 2.57
C ASN A 199 -20.69 3.62 3.46
N ASP A 200 -19.45 3.13 3.36
CA ASP A 200 -18.95 1.97 4.10
C ASP A 200 -17.44 2.15 4.36
N PRO A 201 -17.06 2.94 5.37
CA PRO A 201 -15.66 3.24 5.63
C PRO A 201 -14.90 1.98 6.05
N PRO A 202 -13.81 1.59 5.34
CA PRO A 202 -13.05 0.37 5.60
C PRO A 202 -12.43 0.32 7.01
N SER A 203 -12.17 1.49 7.61
CA SER A 203 -11.60 1.59 8.95
C SER A 203 -12.26 2.74 9.74
N PRO A 204 -12.92 2.43 10.88
CA PRO A 204 -13.52 3.45 11.71
C PRO A 204 -12.47 4.38 12.36
N ILE A 205 -11.27 3.88 12.60
CA ILE A 205 -10.16 4.67 13.15
C ILE A 205 -9.71 5.71 12.11
N MET A 206 -9.54 5.29 10.85
CA MET A 206 -9.16 6.18 9.77
C MET A 206 -10.26 7.21 9.48
N ALA A 207 -11.53 6.83 9.54
CA ALA A 207 -12.65 7.74 9.38
C ALA A 207 -12.61 8.86 10.44
N ARG A 208 -12.38 8.50 11.71
CA ARG A 208 -12.22 9.47 12.81
C ARG A 208 -11.00 10.37 12.64
N ALA A 209 -9.86 9.82 12.19
CA ALA A 209 -8.65 10.60 11.94
C ALA A 209 -8.85 11.62 10.80
N ILE A 210 -9.55 11.25 9.74
CA ILE A 210 -9.89 12.14 8.62
C ILE A 210 -10.85 13.25 9.12
N ALA A 211 -11.88 12.90 9.85
CA ALA A 211 -12.82 13.87 10.42
C ALA A 211 -12.12 14.88 11.36
N ALA A 212 -11.20 14.40 12.21
CA ALA A 212 -10.40 15.26 13.07
C ALA A 212 -9.49 16.21 12.25
N ARG A 213 -8.88 15.71 11.16
CA ARG A 213 -8.07 16.54 10.26
C ARG A 213 -8.93 17.60 9.56
N GLU A 214 -10.11 17.26 9.07
CA GLU A 214 -11.03 18.21 8.41
C GLU A 214 -11.40 19.34 9.35
N LYS A 215 -11.76 18.99 10.60
CA LYS A 215 -12.09 19.98 11.63
C LYS A 215 -10.90 20.89 11.95
N ALA A 216 -9.69 20.34 12.02
CA ALA A 216 -8.47 21.13 12.23
C ALA A 216 -8.23 22.10 11.06
N VAL A 217 -8.35 21.64 9.81
CA VAL A 217 -8.19 22.48 8.60
C VAL A 217 -9.25 23.58 8.56
N GLU A 218 -10.50 23.28 8.93
CA GLU A 218 -11.57 24.27 9.00
C GLU A 218 -11.27 25.38 10.02
N VAL A 219 -10.78 24.99 11.22
CA VAL A 219 -10.35 25.93 12.25
C VAL A 219 -9.22 26.82 11.71
N PHE A 220 -8.18 26.24 11.09
CA PHE A 220 -7.07 27.03 10.52
C PHE A 220 -7.57 28.03 9.46
N ARG A 221 -8.46 27.62 8.56
CA ARG A 221 -9.04 28.53 7.53
C ARG A 221 -9.85 29.67 8.09
N ARG A 222 -10.37 29.53 9.31
CA ARG A 222 -11.16 30.58 9.97
C ARG A 222 -10.29 31.65 10.60
N TYR A 223 -9.03 31.34 10.91
CA TYR A 223 -8.09 32.24 11.61
C TYR A 223 -6.93 32.74 10.74
N VAL A 224 -6.84 32.32 9.48
CA VAL A 224 -5.90 32.77 8.44
C VAL A 224 -6.66 33.38 7.28
#